data_a1b4c354f059d64b10cecf69c5af33d7
#
_entry.id   a1b4c354f059d64b10cecf69c5af33d7
#
_cell.length_a   1.000
_cell.length_b   1.000
_cell.length_c   1.000
_cell.angle_alpha   90.00
_cell.angle_beta   90.00
_cell.angle_gamma   90.00
#
_symmetry.space_group_name_H-M   'P 1'
#
loop_
_entity.id
_entity.type
_entity.pdbx_description
1 polymer ?
#
loop_
_entity_poly.entity_id
_entity_poly.type
_entity_poly.pdbx_seq_one_letter_code
_entity_poly.pdbx_strand_id
1 'polypeptide(L)'
;MRIDSHQHFWRFNPADYGWMQPGWRIRRDFLPADLESELRAQNMDGCVAVQARQSTTESRWLLELAAAASIVRGVVGWVDLCSPNVAAELDEFAGHPKFVGVRHVVQDEPDDGFMLRKDFQRGIAALCRFDLTYDVLVHPRQLPAAIVLAGKFPGQSFVLDHLAKPPIKAG
;
A
#
# COMPACT_ATOMS: atom_id res chain seq x y z
N MET A 1 10.81 -18.79 5.92
CA MET A 1 9.56 -18.04 6.09
C MET A 1 8.99 -17.71 4.70
N ARG A 2 7.73 -18.03 4.45
CA ARG A 2 7.01 -17.76 3.20
C ARG A 2 5.91 -16.76 3.51
N ILE A 3 5.91 -15.61 2.87
CA ILE A 3 4.99 -14.50 3.14
C ILE A 3 4.19 -14.20 1.87
N ASP A 4 2.86 -14.09 2.01
CA ASP A 4 2.03 -13.43 1.02
C ASP A 4 2.28 -11.92 1.12
N SER A 5 2.91 -11.36 0.11
CA SER A 5 3.42 -9.99 0.14
C SER A 5 2.35 -8.92 -0.07
N HIS A 6 1.10 -9.29 -0.38
CA HIS A 6 0.09 -8.32 -0.76
C HIS A 6 -1.32 -8.79 -0.46
N GLN A 7 -1.84 -8.47 0.74
CA GLN A 7 -3.21 -8.74 1.15
C GLN A 7 -3.93 -7.47 1.57
N HIS A 8 -5.23 -7.44 1.36
CA HIS A 8 -6.09 -6.36 1.83
C HIS A 8 -7.06 -6.87 2.88
N PHE A 9 -7.20 -6.11 3.96
CA PHE A 9 -8.25 -6.29 4.95
C PHE A 9 -9.14 -5.06 4.97
N TRP A 10 -10.43 -5.25 5.23
CA TRP A 10 -11.37 -4.15 5.43
C TRP A 10 -12.59 -4.59 6.21
N ARG A 11 -13.22 -3.61 6.88
CA ARG A 11 -14.62 -3.67 7.30
C ARG A 11 -15.42 -2.92 6.26
N PHE A 12 -16.32 -3.63 5.58
CA PHE A 12 -17.04 -3.06 4.46
C PHE A 12 -18.01 -1.97 4.91
N ASN A 13 -17.88 -0.79 4.34
CA ASN A 13 -18.80 0.32 4.44
C ASN A 13 -18.95 0.93 3.04
N PRO A 14 -20.17 1.05 2.50
CA PRO A 14 -20.39 1.62 1.17
C PRO A 14 -19.84 3.05 0.99
N ALA A 15 -19.82 3.85 2.06
CA ALA A 15 -19.30 5.21 2.01
C ALA A 15 -17.76 5.22 1.82
N ASP A 16 -17.07 4.24 2.39
CA ASP A 16 -15.61 4.13 2.35
C ASP A 16 -15.10 3.39 1.11
N TYR A 17 -15.89 2.43 0.60
CA TYR A 17 -15.53 1.53 -0.50
C TYR A 17 -16.50 1.68 -1.68
N GLY A 18 -16.80 2.94 -2.06
CA GLY A 18 -17.75 3.28 -3.13
C GLY A 18 -17.39 2.71 -4.51
N TRP A 19 -16.10 2.33 -4.72
CA TRP A 19 -15.64 1.68 -5.93
C TRP A 19 -16.13 0.23 -6.08
N MET A 20 -16.52 -0.43 -4.98
CA MET A 20 -17.04 -1.79 -5.01
C MET A 20 -18.48 -1.78 -5.54
N GLN A 21 -18.73 -2.41 -6.69
CA GLN A 21 -20.04 -2.43 -7.31
C GLN A 21 -21.04 -3.34 -6.55
N PRO A 22 -22.33 -3.00 -6.53
CA PRO A 22 -23.36 -3.89 -6.01
C PRO A 22 -23.27 -5.29 -6.63
N GLY A 23 -23.41 -6.33 -5.81
CA GLY A 23 -23.32 -7.73 -6.26
C GLY A 23 -21.89 -8.32 -6.27
N TRP A 24 -20.85 -7.54 -6.07
CA TRP A 24 -19.51 -8.09 -5.94
C TRP A 24 -19.36 -8.86 -4.63
N ARG A 25 -18.71 -10.03 -4.69
CA ARG A 25 -18.48 -10.90 -3.52
C ARG A 25 -17.60 -10.27 -2.45
N ILE A 26 -16.84 -9.24 -2.81
CA ILE A 26 -15.96 -8.51 -1.91
C ILE A 26 -16.68 -7.46 -1.05
N ARG A 27 -18.00 -7.24 -1.25
CA ARG A 27 -18.80 -6.31 -0.45
C ARG A 27 -19.22 -6.91 0.90
N ARG A 28 -18.25 -7.35 1.66
CA ARG A 28 -18.38 -7.83 3.04
C ARG A 28 -17.07 -7.57 3.77
N ASP A 29 -17.06 -7.81 5.06
CA ASP A 29 -15.82 -7.76 5.83
C ASP A 29 -14.85 -8.85 5.36
N PHE A 30 -13.57 -8.50 5.31
CA PHE A 30 -12.45 -9.41 5.15
C PHE A 30 -11.41 -9.10 6.22
N LEU A 31 -11.25 -10.03 7.16
CA LEU A 31 -10.41 -9.88 8.33
C LEU A 31 -9.33 -10.98 8.36
N PRO A 32 -8.28 -10.86 9.18
CA PRO A 32 -7.22 -11.87 9.25
C PRO A 32 -7.72 -13.29 9.47
N ALA A 33 -8.82 -13.49 10.23
CA ALA A 33 -9.41 -14.80 10.44
C ALA A 33 -9.95 -15.45 9.17
N ASP A 34 -10.44 -14.65 8.19
CA ASP A 34 -10.91 -15.17 6.89
C ASP A 34 -9.75 -15.71 6.05
N LEU A 35 -8.54 -15.15 6.21
CA LEU A 35 -7.36 -15.52 5.43
C LEU A 35 -6.55 -16.68 6.04
N GLU A 36 -6.65 -16.89 7.33
CA GLU A 36 -5.74 -17.79 8.06
C GLU A 36 -5.76 -19.23 7.53
N SER A 37 -6.96 -19.74 7.18
CA SER A 37 -7.10 -21.08 6.60
C SER A 37 -6.44 -21.21 5.23
N GLU A 38 -6.57 -20.15 4.39
CA GLU A 38 -5.97 -20.13 3.06
C GLU A 38 -4.43 -20.07 3.12
N LEU A 39 -3.88 -19.25 4.02
CA LEU A 39 -2.44 -19.18 4.24
C LEU A 39 -1.88 -20.55 4.67
N ARG A 40 -2.55 -21.22 5.61
CA ARG A 40 -2.15 -22.57 6.05
C ARG A 40 -2.20 -23.59 4.92
N ALA A 41 -3.27 -23.58 4.10
CA ALA A 41 -3.41 -24.48 2.96
C ALA A 41 -2.28 -24.32 1.93
N GLN A 42 -1.73 -23.10 1.79
CA GLN A 42 -0.62 -22.79 0.88
C GLN A 42 0.77 -22.85 1.57
N ASN A 43 0.85 -23.29 2.83
CA ASN A 43 2.07 -23.29 3.63
C ASN A 43 2.73 -21.90 3.70
N MET A 44 1.92 -20.83 3.85
CA MET A 44 2.38 -19.49 4.10
C MET A 44 2.44 -19.21 5.59
N ASP A 45 3.49 -18.50 6.04
CA ASP A 45 3.73 -18.17 7.44
C ASP A 45 3.04 -16.87 7.87
N GLY A 46 2.48 -16.12 6.92
CA GLY A 46 1.79 -14.87 7.14
C GLY A 46 1.67 -14.02 5.89
N CYS A 47 1.24 -12.79 6.07
CA CYS A 47 1.03 -11.83 4.99
C CYS A 47 1.49 -10.41 5.36
N VAL A 48 1.64 -9.57 4.33
CA VAL A 48 1.72 -8.11 4.45
C VAL A 48 0.34 -7.52 4.15
N ALA A 49 -0.20 -6.76 5.10
CA ALA A 49 -1.44 -6.02 4.92
C ALA A 49 -1.14 -4.71 4.18
N VAL A 50 -1.76 -4.52 3.03
CA VAL A 50 -1.59 -3.31 2.21
C VAL A 50 -2.86 -2.48 2.29
N GLN A 51 -2.73 -1.16 2.38
CA GLN A 51 -3.85 -0.24 2.42
C GLN A 51 -4.83 -0.46 1.26
N ALA A 52 -6.13 -0.36 1.52
CA ALA A 52 -7.21 -0.35 0.52
C ALA A 52 -7.81 1.05 0.34
N ARG A 53 -7.55 1.97 1.27
CA ARG A 53 -8.01 3.37 1.28
C ARG A 53 -6.84 4.31 1.50
N GLN A 54 -6.89 5.49 0.91
CA GLN A 54 -5.94 6.58 1.18
C GLN A 54 -6.37 7.31 2.47
N SER A 55 -6.04 6.72 3.62
CA SER A 55 -6.47 7.21 4.94
C SER A 55 -5.52 6.79 6.05
N THR A 56 -5.06 7.75 6.85
CA THR A 56 -4.28 7.48 8.07
C THR A 56 -5.10 6.71 9.12
N THR A 57 -6.43 6.87 9.12
CA THR A 57 -7.33 6.08 9.98
C THR A 57 -7.25 4.60 9.63
N GLU A 58 -7.20 4.26 8.32
CA GLU A 58 -7.01 2.87 7.92
C GLU A 58 -5.60 2.38 8.29
N SER A 59 -4.56 3.20 8.12
CA SER A 59 -3.20 2.83 8.50
C SER A 59 -3.11 2.45 9.99
N ARG A 60 -3.74 3.23 10.89
CA ARG A 60 -3.82 2.91 12.33
C ARG A 60 -4.56 1.58 12.56
N TRP A 61 -5.72 1.42 11.93
CA TRP A 61 -6.52 0.20 12.06
C TRP A 61 -5.77 -1.05 11.55
N LEU A 62 -5.04 -0.97 10.45
CA LEU A 62 -4.21 -2.08 9.96
C LEU A 62 -3.10 -2.44 10.95
N LEU A 63 -2.51 -1.47 11.64
CA LEU A 63 -1.53 -1.73 12.70
C LEU A 63 -2.16 -2.37 13.93
N GLU A 64 -3.38 -1.97 14.30
CA GLU A 64 -4.17 -2.65 15.36
C GLU A 64 -4.45 -4.11 14.98
N LEU A 65 -4.86 -4.38 13.74
CA LEU A 65 -5.02 -5.75 13.24
C LEU A 65 -3.71 -6.54 13.30
N ALA A 66 -2.60 -5.91 12.90
CA ALA A 66 -1.28 -6.53 12.92
C ALA A 66 -0.82 -6.85 14.36
N ALA A 67 -1.17 -6.01 15.34
CA ALA A 67 -0.90 -6.27 16.74
C ALA A 67 -1.72 -7.47 17.27
N ALA A 68 -2.99 -7.58 16.85
CA ALA A 68 -3.92 -8.62 17.30
C ALA A 68 -3.76 -9.96 16.57
N ALA A 69 -3.30 -9.96 15.30
CA ALA A 69 -3.20 -11.15 14.46
C ALA A 69 -1.76 -11.45 14.06
N SER A 70 -1.22 -12.56 14.55
CA SER A 70 0.18 -12.94 14.31
C SER A 70 0.49 -13.26 12.85
N ILE A 71 -0.51 -13.58 12.02
CA ILE A 71 -0.34 -13.81 10.58
C ILE A 71 -0.02 -12.51 9.83
N VAL A 72 -0.38 -11.33 10.35
CA VAL A 72 -0.02 -10.05 9.73
C VAL A 72 1.40 -9.70 10.17
N ARG A 73 2.35 -9.82 9.25
CA ARG A 73 3.80 -9.66 9.49
C ARG A 73 4.29 -8.26 9.18
N GLY A 74 3.61 -7.53 8.31
CA GLY A 74 3.92 -6.15 7.96
C GLY A 74 2.66 -5.41 7.50
N VAL A 75 2.75 -4.09 7.52
CA VAL A 75 1.70 -3.17 7.05
C VAL A 75 2.33 -2.17 6.10
N VAL A 76 1.80 -2.10 4.89
CA VAL A 76 2.01 -1.00 3.96
C VAL A 76 0.78 -0.09 4.07
N GLY A 77 0.95 1.02 4.76
CA GLY A 77 -0.12 1.97 5.03
C GLY A 77 -0.19 3.10 4.03
N TRP A 78 -0.88 4.15 4.40
CA TRP A 78 -0.96 5.40 3.66
C TRP A 78 -0.71 6.59 4.58
N VAL A 79 0.05 7.55 4.07
CA VAL A 79 0.14 8.95 4.55
C VAL A 79 0.01 9.86 3.34
N ASP A 80 -0.37 11.12 3.55
CA ASP A 80 -0.38 12.09 2.46
C ASP A 80 1.06 12.52 2.10
N LEU A 81 1.65 11.83 1.11
CA LEU A 81 3.00 12.15 0.63
C LEU A 81 3.12 13.55 0.03
N CYS A 82 2.00 14.19 -0.37
CA CYS A 82 1.98 15.57 -0.84
C CYS A 82 1.87 16.59 0.30
N SER A 83 1.55 16.14 1.51
CA SER A 83 1.41 17.02 2.68
C SER A 83 2.71 17.78 2.98
N PRO A 84 2.63 19.09 3.32
CA PRO A 84 3.78 19.80 3.86
C PRO A 84 4.27 19.23 5.20
N ASN A 85 3.40 18.49 5.91
CA ASN A 85 3.66 17.90 7.22
C ASN A 85 3.98 16.40 7.15
N VAL A 86 4.31 15.86 5.97
CA VAL A 86 4.53 14.42 5.74
C VAL A 86 5.51 13.80 6.72
N ALA A 87 6.55 14.52 7.15
CA ALA A 87 7.51 14.00 8.12
C ALA A 87 6.86 13.71 9.49
N ALA A 88 5.99 14.60 9.96
CA ALA A 88 5.26 14.38 11.22
C ALA A 88 4.23 13.25 11.11
N GLU A 89 3.58 13.11 9.95
CA GLU A 89 2.67 11.99 9.69
C GLU A 89 3.43 10.65 9.68
N LEU A 90 4.64 10.62 9.10
CA LEU A 90 5.48 9.43 9.10
C LEU A 90 6.01 9.09 10.50
N ASP A 91 6.38 10.08 11.30
CA ASP A 91 6.83 9.87 12.70
C ASP A 91 5.77 9.13 13.53
N GLU A 92 4.49 9.34 13.24
CA GLU A 92 3.40 8.63 13.94
C GLU A 92 3.45 7.11 13.72
N PHE A 93 3.85 6.67 12.52
CA PHE A 93 3.77 5.27 12.13
C PHE A 93 5.12 4.56 12.13
N ALA A 94 6.19 5.24 11.76
CA ALA A 94 7.51 4.65 11.50
C ALA A 94 8.14 3.97 12.74
N GLY A 95 7.73 4.38 13.96
CA GLY A 95 8.15 3.72 15.19
C GLY A 95 7.51 2.34 15.43
N HIS A 96 6.47 1.97 14.65
CA HIS A 96 5.81 0.68 14.81
C HIS A 96 6.56 -0.40 14.03
N PRO A 97 7.01 -1.51 14.68
CA PRO A 97 7.91 -2.50 14.06
C PRO A 97 7.30 -3.26 12.87
N LYS A 98 5.99 -3.20 12.70
CA LYS A 98 5.29 -3.79 11.57
C LYS A 98 4.88 -2.78 10.49
N PHE A 99 5.14 -1.49 10.65
CA PHE A 99 4.93 -0.51 9.59
C PHE A 99 6.12 -0.53 8.65
N VAL A 100 5.98 -1.17 7.49
CA VAL A 100 7.12 -1.49 6.61
C VAL A 100 7.15 -0.66 5.34
N GLY A 101 6.07 0.05 5.03
CA GLY A 101 6.01 0.83 3.80
C GLY A 101 4.77 1.71 3.69
N VAL A 102 4.76 2.49 2.62
CA VAL A 102 3.67 3.41 2.27
C VAL A 102 3.29 3.20 0.81
N ARG A 103 1.99 3.28 0.52
CA ARG A 103 1.46 3.24 -0.84
C ARG A 103 0.51 4.40 -1.09
N HIS A 104 0.63 5.04 -2.25
CA HIS A 104 -0.37 5.95 -2.82
C HIS A 104 -1.00 5.33 -4.06
N VAL A 105 -2.30 5.50 -4.26
CA VAL A 105 -3.04 4.91 -5.41
C VAL A 105 -2.83 5.79 -6.65
N VAL A 106 -1.60 5.83 -7.15
CA VAL A 106 -1.21 6.68 -8.30
C VAL A 106 -1.97 6.31 -9.57
N GLN A 107 -2.35 5.03 -9.72
CA GLN A 107 -3.12 4.58 -10.88
C GLN A 107 -4.42 5.38 -11.11
N ASP A 108 -5.03 5.94 -10.05
CA ASP A 108 -6.28 6.68 -10.10
C ASP A 108 -6.07 8.20 -10.26
N GLU A 109 -4.81 8.64 -10.22
CA GLU A 109 -4.48 10.04 -10.47
C GLU A 109 -4.67 10.40 -11.94
N PRO A 110 -5.27 11.56 -12.25
CA PRO A 110 -5.53 12.00 -13.62
C PRO A 110 -4.26 12.41 -14.37
N ASP A 111 -3.20 12.79 -13.64
CA ASP A 111 -1.91 13.21 -14.19
C ASP A 111 -0.94 12.02 -14.22
N ASP A 112 -0.53 11.60 -15.41
CA ASP A 112 0.46 10.54 -15.59
C ASP A 112 1.82 10.88 -14.97
N GLY A 113 2.13 12.16 -14.84
CA GLY A 113 3.32 12.69 -14.20
C GLY A 113 3.19 12.93 -12.70
N PHE A 114 2.10 12.54 -12.06
CA PHE A 114 1.81 12.82 -10.64
C PHE A 114 3.01 12.57 -9.72
N MET A 115 3.70 11.45 -9.89
CA MET A 115 4.88 11.09 -9.08
C MET A 115 6.08 12.03 -9.28
N LEU A 116 6.08 12.84 -10.34
CA LEU A 116 7.15 13.81 -10.61
C LEU A 116 6.86 15.20 -10.03
N ARG A 117 5.72 15.39 -9.38
CA ARG A 117 5.38 16.62 -8.65
C ARG A 117 6.37 16.84 -7.51
N LYS A 118 6.73 18.10 -7.28
CA LYS A 118 7.72 18.46 -6.24
C LYS A 118 7.27 18.09 -4.82
N ASP A 119 5.96 18.25 -4.54
CA ASP A 119 5.39 17.89 -3.24
C ASP A 119 5.45 16.38 -3.01
N PHE A 120 5.08 15.56 -4.01
CA PHE A 120 5.15 14.11 -3.92
C PHE A 120 6.60 13.61 -3.75
N GLN A 121 7.55 14.15 -4.54
CA GLN A 121 8.98 13.81 -4.40
C GLN A 121 9.55 14.20 -3.03
N ARG A 122 9.05 15.29 -2.41
CA ARG A 122 9.40 15.62 -1.02
C ARG A 122 8.95 14.51 -0.06
N GLY A 123 7.75 13.96 -0.25
CA GLY A 123 7.24 12.82 0.52
C GLY A 123 8.11 11.58 0.37
N ILE A 124 8.51 11.24 -0.86
CA ILE A 124 9.43 10.12 -1.12
C ILE A 124 10.79 10.35 -0.44
N ALA A 125 11.33 11.57 -0.51
CA ALA A 125 12.57 11.91 0.20
C ALA A 125 12.43 11.78 1.73
N ALA A 126 11.24 12.01 2.28
CA ALA A 126 10.97 11.79 3.70
C ALA A 126 10.97 10.30 4.04
N LEU A 127 10.37 9.42 3.20
CA LEU A 127 10.37 7.97 3.41
C LEU A 127 11.78 7.38 3.55
N CYS A 128 12.73 7.83 2.74
CA CYS A 128 14.14 7.40 2.83
C CYS A 128 14.72 7.55 4.24
N ARG A 129 14.25 8.52 5.02
CA ARG A 129 14.75 8.79 6.39
C ARG A 129 14.23 7.81 7.42
N PHE A 130 13.15 7.09 7.10
CA PHE A 130 12.46 6.17 8.00
C PHE A 130 12.69 4.70 7.64
N ASP A 131 13.51 4.41 6.62
CA ASP A 131 13.75 3.04 6.11
C ASP A 131 12.45 2.30 5.72
N LEU A 132 11.49 3.06 5.17
CA LEU A 132 10.20 2.53 4.72
C LEU A 132 10.21 2.29 3.21
N THR A 133 9.59 1.22 2.73
CA THR A 133 9.39 1.00 1.30
C THR A 133 8.34 1.95 0.73
N TYR A 134 8.44 2.23 -0.58
CA TYR A 134 7.33 2.83 -1.32
C TYR A 134 6.78 1.83 -2.35
N ASP A 135 5.51 1.46 -2.20
CA ASP A 135 4.83 0.57 -3.14
C ASP A 135 4.25 1.37 -4.30
N VAL A 136 4.74 1.07 -5.51
CA VAL A 136 4.41 1.77 -6.77
C VAL A 136 3.18 1.10 -7.39
N LEU A 137 2.01 1.68 -7.18
CA LEU A 137 0.75 1.23 -7.78
C LEU A 137 0.38 2.12 -8.96
N VAL A 138 0.64 1.64 -10.17
CA VAL A 138 0.49 2.41 -11.42
C VAL A 138 -0.13 1.57 -12.54
N HIS A 139 -0.68 2.25 -13.53
CA HIS A 139 -0.95 1.69 -14.86
C HIS A 139 0.26 1.86 -15.79
N PRO A 140 0.34 1.12 -16.92
CA PRO A 140 1.46 1.22 -17.88
C PRO A 140 1.74 2.65 -18.35
N ARG A 141 0.72 3.50 -18.49
CA ARG A 141 0.86 4.89 -18.93
C ARG A 141 1.69 5.75 -17.94
N GLN A 142 1.69 5.39 -16.66
CA GLN A 142 2.41 6.09 -15.59
C GLN A 142 3.80 5.49 -15.30
N LEU A 143 4.12 4.33 -15.87
CA LEU A 143 5.40 3.63 -15.64
C LEU A 143 6.63 4.49 -16.00
N PRO A 144 6.64 5.30 -17.08
CA PRO A 144 7.75 6.21 -17.35
C PRO A 144 8.05 7.17 -16.19
N ALA A 145 7.02 7.71 -15.54
CA ALA A 145 7.19 8.57 -14.37
C ALA A 145 7.75 7.81 -13.17
N ALA A 146 7.32 6.56 -12.96
CA ALA A 146 7.85 5.68 -11.91
C ALA A 146 9.35 5.39 -12.11
N ILE A 147 9.78 5.12 -13.35
CA ILE A 147 11.19 4.91 -13.69
C ILE A 147 12.03 6.15 -13.37
N VAL A 148 11.54 7.33 -13.74
CA VAL A 148 12.23 8.59 -13.44
C VAL A 148 12.29 8.84 -11.94
N LEU A 149 11.20 8.57 -11.20
CA LEU A 149 11.18 8.70 -9.74
C LEU A 149 12.22 7.79 -9.10
N ALA A 150 12.23 6.49 -9.44
CA ALA A 150 13.19 5.53 -8.89
C ALA A 150 14.64 5.94 -9.18
N GLY A 151 14.92 6.45 -10.39
CA GLY A 151 16.24 6.96 -10.75
C GLY A 151 16.68 8.19 -9.94
N LYS A 152 15.72 9.02 -9.48
CA LYS A 152 16.01 10.18 -8.64
C LYS A 152 16.30 9.82 -7.17
N PHE A 153 15.80 8.70 -6.71
CA PHE A 153 15.90 8.25 -5.31
C PHE A 153 16.56 6.87 -5.19
N PRO A 154 17.83 6.71 -5.59
CA PRO A 154 18.50 5.40 -5.62
C PRO A 154 18.67 4.76 -4.23
N GLY A 155 18.54 5.53 -3.15
CA GLY A 155 18.55 5.03 -1.77
C GLY A 155 17.17 4.62 -1.24
N GLN A 156 16.10 4.86 -1.99
CA GLN A 156 14.75 4.47 -1.61
C GLN A 156 14.44 3.06 -2.08
N SER A 157 13.91 2.22 -1.18
CA SER A 157 13.39 0.91 -1.54
C SER A 157 12.02 1.05 -2.19
N PHE A 158 11.86 0.51 -3.41
CA PHE A 158 10.60 0.49 -4.15
C PHE A 158 10.11 -0.93 -4.37
N VAL A 159 8.79 -1.12 -4.27
CA VAL A 159 8.09 -2.35 -4.70
C VAL A 159 7.17 -1.98 -5.86
N LEU A 160 7.21 -2.72 -6.97
CA LEU A 160 6.30 -2.50 -8.09
C LEU A 160 5.09 -3.42 -7.97
N ASP A 161 3.95 -2.85 -7.62
CA ASP A 161 2.69 -3.57 -7.49
C ASP A 161 2.21 -4.11 -8.84
N HIS A 162 1.75 -5.37 -8.84
CA HIS A 162 1.04 -6.01 -9.97
C HIS A 162 1.76 -5.88 -11.32
N LEU A 163 3.11 -5.78 -11.32
CA LEU A 163 3.93 -5.56 -12.51
C LEU A 163 3.46 -4.35 -13.36
N ALA A 164 2.98 -3.27 -12.70
CA ALA A 164 2.37 -2.09 -13.34
C ALA A 164 1.14 -2.43 -14.20
N LYS A 165 0.44 -3.53 -13.92
CA LYS A 165 -0.82 -3.94 -14.58
C LYS A 165 -0.73 -4.00 -16.12
N PRO A 166 0.20 -4.77 -16.70
CA PRO A 166 0.30 -4.89 -18.16
C PRO A 166 -1.00 -5.47 -18.72
N PRO A 167 -1.38 -5.13 -19.96
CA PRO A 167 -2.60 -5.61 -20.59
C PRO A 167 -2.47 -7.08 -21.04
N ILE A 168 -2.33 -8.02 -20.12
CA ILE A 168 -2.04 -9.45 -20.35
C ILE A 168 -3.01 -10.08 -21.38
N LYS A 169 -4.29 -9.67 -21.35
CA LYS A 169 -5.29 -10.20 -22.28
C LYS A 169 -5.09 -9.73 -23.74
N ALA A 170 -4.38 -8.63 -23.91
CA ALA A 170 -4.14 -8.07 -25.25
C ALA A 170 -2.86 -8.62 -25.92
N GLY A 171 -2.06 -9.37 -25.21
CA GLY A 171 -0.80 -9.97 -25.69
C GLY A 171 0.40 -9.14 -25.32
#